data_2b71c633f40c46ed76cc282169f9601a
#
_entry.id   2b71c633f40c46ed76cc282169f9601a
#
_cell.length_a   1.000
_cell.length_b   1.000
_cell.length_c   1.000
_cell.angle_alpha   90.00
_cell.angle_beta   90.00
_cell.angle_gamma   90.00
#
_symmetry.space_group_name_H-M   'P 1'
#
loop_
_entity.id
_entity.type
_entity.pdbx_description
1 polymer ?
#
loop_
_entity_poly.entity_id
_entity_poly.type
_entity_poly.pdbx_seq_one_letter_code
_entity_poly.pdbx_strand_id
1 'polypeptide(L)'
;MMLMSAMSLNAAVTVDRIEPTNWYVGMKDASLQLMVYGKDVRNADVEVKYPGVRIDSIARLDSPNYLLVYLNLEGAKAGEMTLSFKQGKQTKKVKYELKDRAMAGDKRIGFSNEDVLYMLMPDRFANGNVKNDAFKNMRDKTCDRSAPSLRHGGDLEGIR
;
A
#
# COMPACT_ATOMS: atom_id res chain seq x y z
N MET A 1 -11.44 51.80 8.50
CA MET A 1 -11.70 50.56 7.75
C MET A 1 -10.44 49.72 7.84
N MET A 2 -10.44 48.75 8.75
CA MET A 2 -9.26 47.98 9.13
C MET A 2 -9.25 46.72 8.25
N LEU A 3 -8.30 46.59 7.32
CA LEU A 3 -8.12 45.40 6.50
C LEU A 3 -7.53 44.29 7.39
N MET A 4 -8.32 43.32 7.75
CA MET A 4 -7.83 42.07 8.33
C MET A 4 -7.19 41.24 7.18
N SER A 5 -5.87 41.25 7.12
CA SER A 5 -5.12 40.31 6.29
C SER A 5 -5.27 38.90 6.86
N ALA A 6 -6.03 38.05 6.18
CA ALA A 6 -6.11 36.63 6.51
C ALA A 6 -4.75 35.97 6.20
N MET A 7 -3.94 35.75 7.24
CA MET A 7 -2.76 34.90 7.13
C MET A 7 -3.26 33.46 6.87
N SER A 8 -3.16 33.00 5.65
CA SER A 8 -3.32 31.58 5.34
C SER A 8 -2.20 30.82 6.06
N LEU A 9 -2.53 30.14 7.16
CA LEU A 9 -1.65 29.15 7.75
C LEU A 9 -1.50 28.01 6.73
N ASN A 10 -0.41 28.03 5.97
CA ASN A 10 -0.01 26.91 5.16
C ASN A 10 0.34 25.76 6.12
N ALA A 11 -0.58 24.81 6.29
CA ALA A 11 -0.32 23.57 7.00
C ALA A 11 0.87 22.84 6.35
N ALA A 12 1.75 22.29 7.17
CA ALA A 12 2.88 21.50 6.69
C ALA A 12 2.38 20.27 5.94
N VAL A 13 2.89 20.04 4.72
CA VAL A 13 2.62 18.81 4.00
C VAL A 13 3.16 17.61 4.81
N THR A 14 2.29 16.65 5.12
CA THR A 14 2.69 15.38 5.70
C THR A 14 2.56 14.27 4.66
N VAL A 15 3.43 13.30 4.76
CA VAL A 15 3.33 12.02 4.04
C VAL A 15 3.52 10.95 5.10
N ASP A 16 2.43 10.28 5.42
CA ASP A 16 2.39 9.30 6.50
C ASP A 16 2.55 7.88 5.94
N ARG A 17 2.10 7.66 4.68
CA ARG A 17 2.15 6.36 4.02
C ARG A 17 2.21 6.49 2.51
N ILE A 18 2.99 5.62 1.86
CA ILE A 18 3.01 5.42 0.42
C ILE A 18 2.77 3.93 0.14
N GLU A 19 1.85 3.63 -0.76
CA GLU A 19 1.54 2.26 -1.16
C GLU A 19 1.59 2.10 -2.68
N PRO A 20 2.17 0.99 -3.15
CA PRO A 20 2.88 -0.06 -2.39
C PRO A 20 4.11 0.51 -1.68
N THR A 21 4.56 -0.13 -0.60
CA THR A 21 5.69 0.35 0.24
C THR A 21 7.06 0.26 -0.44
N ASN A 22 7.17 -0.54 -1.48
CA ASN A 22 8.33 -0.72 -2.36
C ASN A 22 7.85 -1.33 -3.68
N TRP A 23 8.70 -1.33 -4.71
CA TRP A 23 8.37 -1.94 -6.00
C TRP A 23 9.59 -2.60 -6.64
N TYR A 24 9.38 -3.23 -7.79
CA TYR A 24 10.41 -3.96 -8.52
C TYR A 24 10.69 -3.31 -9.87
N VAL A 25 11.98 -3.24 -10.25
CA VAL A 25 12.40 -2.85 -11.58
C VAL A 25 12.38 -4.04 -12.54
N GLY A 26 12.45 -3.77 -13.85
CA GLY A 26 12.50 -4.80 -14.88
C GLY A 26 11.19 -5.58 -15.04
N MET A 27 10.05 -4.99 -14.67
CA MET A 27 8.73 -5.53 -14.96
C MET A 27 8.40 -5.34 -16.44
N LYS A 28 7.58 -6.25 -17.02
CA LYS A 28 7.09 -6.12 -18.41
C LYS A 28 6.27 -4.83 -18.59
N ASP A 29 5.45 -4.50 -17.61
CA ASP A 29 4.81 -3.21 -17.47
C ASP A 29 5.66 -2.36 -16.53
N ALA A 30 6.20 -1.27 -17.08
CA ALA A 30 7.05 -0.35 -16.33
C ALA A 30 6.25 0.70 -15.54
N SER A 31 4.92 0.69 -15.62
CA SER A 31 4.06 1.63 -14.90
C SER A 31 3.97 1.27 -13.40
N LEU A 32 4.00 2.29 -12.55
CA LEU A 32 3.81 2.17 -11.12
C LEU A 32 2.88 3.27 -10.63
N GLN A 33 1.77 2.89 -10.03
CA GLN A 33 0.90 3.82 -9.31
C GLN A 33 1.26 3.83 -7.83
N LEU A 34 1.55 4.99 -7.28
CA LEU A 34 1.74 5.20 -5.85
C LEU A 34 0.50 5.91 -5.29
N MET A 35 -0.13 5.32 -4.28
CA MET A 35 -1.09 6.00 -3.44
C MET A 35 -0.36 6.62 -2.26
N VAL A 36 -0.44 7.94 -2.17
CA VAL A 36 0.18 8.73 -1.10
C VAL A 36 -0.91 9.19 -0.14
N TYR A 37 -0.73 8.89 1.14
CA TYR A 37 -1.63 9.33 2.22
C TYR A 37 -0.88 10.25 3.18
N GLY A 38 -1.51 11.35 3.54
CA GLY A 38 -1.01 12.31 4.51
C GLY A 38 -1.95 13.50 4.62
N LYS A 39 -1.86 14.25 5.72
CA LYS A 39 -2.72 15.43 5.92
C LYS A 39 -2.48 16.46 4.81
N ASP A 40 -3.54 16.84 4.11
CA ASP A 40 -3.56 17.86 3.05
C ASP A 40 -2.61 17.59 1.86
N VAL A 41 -2.15 16.34 1.68
CA VAL A 41 -1.17 15.95 0.65
C VAL A 41 -1.67 16.16 -0.79
N ARG A 42 -3.00 16.21 -1.00
CA ARG A 42 -3.63 16.40 -2.31
C ARG A 42 -3.03 17.55 -3.12
N ASN A 43 -2.70 18.66 -2.46
CA ASN A 43 -2.24 19.88 -3.11
C ASN A 43 -0.70 19.96 -3.24
N ALA A 44 0.02 18.93 -2.83
CA ALA A 44 1.46 18.91 -2.97
C ALA A 44 1.88 18.74 -4.44
N ASP A 45 2.93 19.44 -4.83
CA ASP A 45 3.66 19.16 -6.05
C ASP A 45 4.67 18.06 -5.79
N VAL A 46 4.76 17.09 -6.70
CA VAL A 46 5.62 15.93 -6.54
C VAL A 46 6.76 15.98 -7.53
N GLU A 47 7.97 15.77 -7.04
CA GLU A 47 9.17 15.62 -7.86
C GLU A 47 9.87 14.31 -7.52
N VAL A 48 10.40 13.64 -8.54
CA VAL A 48 11.31 12.51 -8.43
C VAL A 48 12.59 12.81 -9.19
N LYS A 49 13.74 12.49 -8.58
CA LYS A 49 15.05 12.62 -9.24
C LYS A 49 15.75 11.28 -9.09
N TYR A 50 15.51 10.38 -10.04
CA TYR A 50 16.15 9.07 -10.08
C TYR A 50 16.33 8.62 -11.53
N PRO A 51 17.50 8.12 -11.93
CA PRO A 51 17.74 7.68 -13.30
C PRO A 51 16.74 6.60 -13.75
N GLY A 52 16.13 6.80 -14.91
CA GLY A 52 15.12 5.87 -15.45
C GLY A 52 13.74 5.94 -14.78
N VAL A 53 13.50 6.94 -13.91
CA VAL A 53 12.16 7.18 -13.33
C VAL A 53 11.64 8.53 -13.78
N ARG A 54 10.40 8.56 -14.26
CA ARG A 54 9.68 9.80 -14.59
C ARG A 54 8.27 9.77 -14.01
N ILE A 55 7.71 10.93 -13.75
CA ILE A 55 6.29 11.08 -13.40
C ILE A 55 5.52 11.22 -14.71
N ASP A 56 4.59 10.29 -14.96
CA ASP A 56 3.71 10.37 -16.13
C ASP A 56 2.48 11.23 -15.84
N SER A 57 1.90 11.10 -14.64
CA SER A 57 0.77 11.93 -14.22
C SER A 57 0.58 11.95 -12.71
N ILE A 58 -0.24 12.90 -12.24
CA ILE A 58 -0.64 13.01 -10.84
C ILE A 58 -2.17 13.19 -10.81
N ALA A 59 -2.87 12.31 -10.13
CA ALA A 59 -4.31 12.43 -9.92
C ALA A 59 -4.61 12.92 -8.49
N ARG A 60 -5.31 14.04 -8.41
CA ARG A 60 -5.73 14.69 -7.16
C ARG A 60 -7.16 14.25 -6.85
N LEU A 61 -7.33 13.41 -5.85
CA LEU A 61 -8.63 12.87 -5.46
C LEU A 61 -9.48 13.91 -4.72
N ASP A 62 -10.79 13.64 -4.52
CA ASP A 62 -11.67 14.54 -3.78
C ASP A 62 -11.26 14.70 -2.33
N SER A 63 -10.76 13.64 -1.72
CA SER A 63 -10.20 13.69 -0.36
C SER A 63 -8.91 14.53 -0.33
N PRO A 64 -8.78 15.49 0.60
CA PRO A 64 -7.57 16.29 0.72
C PRO A 64 -6.34 15.46 1.16
N ASN A 65 -6.54 14.27 1.70
CA ASN A 65 -5.51 13.45 2.32
C ASN A 65 -4.95 12.37 1.39
N TYR A 66 -5.35 12.33 0.12
CA TYR A 66 -4.88 11.33 -0.84
C TYR A 66 -4.41 11.97 -2.14
N LEU A 67 -3.34 11.40 -2.67
CA LEU A 67 -2.75 11.76 -3.95
C LEU A 67 -2.29 10.49 -4.66
N LEU A 68 -2.61 10.34 -5.95
CA LEU A 68 -2.08 9.26 -6.77
C LEU A 68 -0.97 9.80 -7.67
N VAL A 69 0.19 9.16 -7.65
CA VAL A 69 1.34 9.50 -8.49
C VAL A 69 1.62 8.33 -9.41
N TYR A 70 1.56 8.57 -10.71
CA TYR A 70 1.85 7.57 -11.73
C TYR A 70 3.27 7.76 -12.22
N LEU A 71 4.09 6.75 -12.04
CA LEU A 71 5.49 6.72 -12.42
C LEU A 71 5.69 5.76 -13.59
N ASN A 72 6.68 6.05 -14.41
CA ASN A 72 7.24 5.11 -15.35
C ASN A 72 8.68 4.77 -14.90
N LEU A 73 8.97 3.48 -14.85
CA LEU A 73 10.23 2.91 -14.36
C LEU A 73 11.10 2.34 -15.50
N GLU A 74 10.81 2.70 -16.75
CA GLU A 74 11.54 2.18 -17.90
C GLU A 74 13.03 2.55 -17.84
N GLY A 75 13.89 1.55 -17.77
CA GLY A 75 15.33 1.74 -17.63
C GLY A 75 15.81 2.07 -16.21
N ALA A 76 14.91 2.11 -15.22
CA ALA A 76 15.29 2.28 -13.83
C ALA A 76 16.07 1.04 -13.32
N LYS A 77 17.03 1.30 -12.44
CA LYS A 77 17.76 0.27 -11.69
C LYS A 77 17.25 0.18 -10.26
N ALA A 78 17.50 -0.96 -9.61
CA ALA A 78 17.20 -1.10 -8.18
C ALA A 78 18.03 -0.11 -7.35
N GLY A 79 17.43 0.35 -6.27
CA GLY A 79 18.05 1.33 -5.37
C GLY A 79 16.99 2.19 -4.65
N GLU A 80 17.44 3.17 -3.89
CA GLU A 80 16.61 4.08 -3.14
C GLU A 80 16.40 5.39 -3.88
N MET A 81 15.18 5.66 -4.35
CA MET A 81 14.80 6.95 -4.91
C MET A 81 14.20 7.87 -3.85
N THR A 82 14.28 9.17 -4.09
CA THR A 82 13.65 10.17 -3.22
C THR A 82 12.49 10.83 -3.94
N LEU A 83 11.32 10.75 -3.34
CA LEU A 83 10.13 11.52 -3.70
C LEU A 83 10.09 12.80 -2.87
N SER A 84 9.89 13.94 -3.51
CA SER A 84 9.81 15.24 -2.85
C SER A 84 8.41 15.80 -3.04
N PHE A 85 7.72 16.07 -1.95
CA PHE A 85 6.37 16.66 -1.91
C PHE A 85 6.51 18.10 -1.44
N LYS A 86 6.13 19.05 -2.32
CA LYS A 86 6.24 20.49 -2.05
C LYS A 86 4.85 21.10 -1.88
N GLN A 87 4.70 21.91 -0.86
CA GLN A 87 3.48 22.70 -0.66
C GLN A 87 3.84 24.06 -0.07
N GLY A 88 3.65 25.12 -0.85
CA GLY A 88 4.12 26.46 -0.52
C GLY A 88 5.64 26.48 -0.36
N LYS A 89 6.11 26.89 0.82
CA LYS A 89 7.56 26.95 1.14
C LYS A 89 8.11 25.65 1.76
N GLN A 90 7.26 24.67 1.96
CA GLN A 90 7.66 23.43 2.66
C GLN A 90 7.88 22.29 1.68
N THR A 91 8.81 21.41 2.01
CA THR A 91 9.13 20.20 1.24
C THR A 91 9.29 19.01 2.18
N LYS A 92 8.51 17.98 1.96
CA LYS A 92 8.68 16.66 2.60
C LYS A 92 9.39 15.73 1.63
N LYS A 93 10.50 15.13 2.04
CA LYS A 93 11.22 14.11 1.28
C LYS A 93 10.94 12.74 1.88
N VAL A 94 10.64 11.77 1.03
CA VAL A 94 10.39 10.38 1.42
C VAL A 94 11.24 9.47 0.55
N LYS A 95 11.95 8.55 1.18
CA LYS A 95 12.72 7.50 0.52
C LYS A 95 11.79 6.37 0.09
N TYR A 96 11.99 5.87 -1.12
CA TYR A 96 11.22 4.79 -1.68
C TYR A 96 12.14 3.78 -2.35
N GLU A 97 12.00 2.51 -1.99
CA GLU A 97 12.88 1.44 -2.45
C GLU A 97 12.38 0.80 -3.73
N LEU A 98 13.24 0.77 -4.75
CA LEU A 98 13.10 -0.05 -5.95
C LEU A 98 14.00 -1.27 -5.82
N LYS A 99 13.43 -2.47 -5.95
CA LYS A 99 14.11 -3.75 -5.76
C LYS A 99 14.38 -4.46 -7.08
N ASP A 100 15.43 -5.24 -7.12
CA ASP A 100 15.60 -6.24 -8.17
C ASP A 100 14.64 -7.40 -7.97
N ARG A 101 14.19 -7.99 -9.07
CA ARG A 101 13.45 -9.23 -9.03
C ARG A 101 14.38 -10.39 -8.73
N ALA A 102 14.12 -11.12 -7.66
CA ALA A 102 14.91 -12.28 -7.28
C ALA A 102 14.90 -13.39 -8.35
N MET A 103 13.79 -13.50 -9.11
CA MET A 103 13.65 -14.41 -10.24
C MET A 103 12.96 -13.71 -11.40
N ALA A 104 13.57 -13.75 -12.57
CA ALA A 104 12.97 -13.27 -13.81
C ALA A 104 11.99 -14.31 -14.38
N GLY A 105 10.93 -13.83 -14.98
CA GLY A 105 9.73 -14.43 -15.53
C GLY A 105 9.66 -15.96 -15.68
N ASP A 106 10.47 -16.52 -16.54
CA ASP A 106 10.49 -17.92 -16.92
C ASP A 106 10.98 -18.91 -15.84
N LYS A 107 11.63 -18.38 -14.78
CA LYS A 107 12.08 -19.18 -13.63
C LYS A 107 11.02 -19.40 -12.55
N ARG A 108 9.87 -18.76 -12.69
CA ARG A 108 8.73 -18.98 -11.79
C ARG A 108 7.80 -20.01 -12.42
N ILE A 109 7.86 -21.22 -11.92
CA ILE A 109 6.94 -22.28 -12.29
C ILE A 109 5.62 -22.00 -11.58
N GLY A 110 4.54 -21.83 -12.36
CA GLY A 110 3.18 -21.76 -11.83
C GLY A 110 2.64 -23.17 -11.53
N PHE A 111 1.37 -23.25 -11.23
CA PHE A 111 0.69 -24.54 -11.05
C PHE A 111 0.56 -25.28 -12.39
N SER A 112 0.69 -26.59 -12.32
CA SER A 112 0.57 -27.50 -13.47
C SER A 112 -0.36 -28.66 -13.15
N ASN A 113 -0.55 -29.56 -14.10
CA ASN A 113 -1.30 -30.80 -13.89
C ASN A 113 -0.58 -31.84 -12.99
N GLU A 114 0.65 -31.54 -12.57
CA GLU A 114 1.42 -32.35 -11.59
C GLU A 114 1.13 -31.93 -10.15
N ASP A 115 0.47 -30.78 -9.96
CA ASP A 115 0.18 -30.21 -8.64
C ASP A 115 -1.16 -30.68 -8.11
N VAL A 116 -1.24 -30.91 -6.81
CA VAL A 116 -2.48 -31.12 -6.08
C VAL A 116 -2.75 -29.91 -5.21
N LEU A 117 -3.87 -29.24 -5.47
CA LEU A 117 -4.28 -28.06 -4.70
C LEU A 117 -5.36 -28.48 -3.70
N TYR A 118 -5.10 -28.19 -2.43
CA TYR A 118 -6.08 -28.33 -1.37
C TYR A 118 -6.42 -26.96 -0.77
N MET A 119 -7.68 -26.57 -0.89
CA MET A 119 -8.18 -25.32 -0.29
C MET A 119 -8.85 -25.67 1.03
N LEU A 120 -8.45 -24.99 2.08
CA LEU A 120 -9.13 -25.04 3.35
C LEU A 120 -9.40 -23.64 3.91
N MET A 121 -10.49 -23.51 4.63
CA MET A 121 -10.84 -22.28 5.37
C MET A 121 -10.52 -22.53 6.85
N PRO A 122 -9.51 -21.87 7.42
CA PRO A 122 -9.15 -22.08 8.84
C PRO A 122 -10.33 -21.93 9.77
N ASP A 123 -11.14 -20.89 9.63
CA ASP A 123 -12.33 -20.65 10.45
C ASP A 123 -13.32 -21.82 10.45
N ARG A 124 -13.44 -22.56 9.33
CA ARG A 124 -14.34 -23.71 9.18
C ARG A 124 -13.74 -25.05 9.60
N PHE A 125 -12.46 -25.08 9.91
CA PHE A 125 -11.73 -26.27 10.34
C PHE A 125 -11.89 -26.51 11.84
N ALA A 126 -10.90 -27.09 12.52
CA ALA A 126 -10.92 -27.30 13.96
C ALA A 126 -10.54 -26.01 14.71
N ASN A 127 -11.17 -25.77 15.86
CA ASN A 127 -10.76 -24.70 16.78
C ASN A 127 -9.72 -25.29 17.77
N GLY A 128 -8.47 -24.94 17.59
CA GLY A 128 -7.37 -25.39 18.45
C GLY A 128 -7.17 -24.49 19.67
N ASN A 129 -7.66 -23.24 19.59
CA ASN A 129 -7.46 -22.28 20.68
C ASN A 129 -8.64 -21.30 20.79
N VAL A 130 -9.61 -21.58 21.61
CA VAL A 130 -10.79 -20.75 21.85
C VAL A 130 -10.50 -19.31 22.34
N LYS A 131 -9.27 -19.02 22.80
CA LYS A 131 -8.89 -17.69 23.28
C LYS A 131 -8.69 -16.70 22.14
N ASN A 132 -8.49 -17.17 20.91
CA ASN A 132 -8.33 -16.33 19.72
C ASN A 132 -9.64 -16.12 18.93
N ASP A 133 -10.76 -16.69 19.37
CA ASP A 133 -12.05 -16.57 18.70
C ASP A 133 -12.52 -15.10 18.61
N ALA A 134 -12.27 -14.31 19.65
CA ALA A 134 -12.61 -12.89 19.66
C ALA A 134 -11.59 -12.04 20.43
N PHE A 135 -11.24 -10.89 19.86
CA PHE A 135 -10.38 -9.89 20.48
C PHE A 135 -11.17 -8.63 20.83
N LYS A 136 -10.68 -7.87 21.82
CA LYS A 136 -11.34 -6.64 22.31
C LYS A 136 -11.62 -5.62 21.20
N ASN A 137 -10.73 -5.50 20.21
CA ASN A 137 -10.80 -4.54 19.11
C ASN A 137 -11.52 -5.05 17.86
N MET A 138 -12.06 -6.28 17.87
CA MET A 138 -12.86 -6.78 16.76
C MET A 138 -14.22 -6.11 16.74
N ARG A 139 -14.70 -5.78 15.55
CA ARG A 139 -16.03 -5.23 15.32
C ARG A 139 -17.12 -6.27 15.56
N ASP A 140 -16.93 -7.47 15.00
CA ASP A 140 -17.80 -8.63 15.20
C ASP A 140 -17.10 -9.64 16.09
N LYS A 141 -17.73 -10.00 17.21
CA LYS A 141 -17.23 -10.95 18.20
C LYS A 141 -18.05 -12.22 18.25
N THR A 142 -19.05 -12.35 17.36
CA THR A 142 -19.85 -13.56 17.30
C THR A 142 -19.02 -14.74 16.79
N CYS A 143 -19.16 -15.88 17.44
CA CYS A 143 -18.56 -17.13 17.03
C CYS A 143 -19.54 -18.25 17.37
N ASP A 144 -20.14 -18.87 16.34
CA ASP A 144 -21.13 -19.95 16.51
C ASP A 144 -21.02 -20.94 15.35
N ARG A 145 -20.53 -22.14 15.64
CA ARG A 145 -20.36 -23.22 14.66
C ARG A 145 -21.66 -23.79 14.13
N SER A 146 -22.78 -23.58 14.85
CA SER A 146 -24.10 -24.07 14.43
C SER A 146 -24.72 -23.18 13.35
N ALA A 147 -24.28 -21.93 13.22
CA ALA A 147 -24.79 -20.96 12.28
C ALA A 147 -23.88 -20.82 11.06
N PRO A 148 -24.29 -21.25 9.83
CA PRO A 148 -23.42 -21.27 8.65
C PRO A 148 -22.86 -19.90 8.25
N SER A 149 -23.55 -18.81 8.56
CA SER A 149 -23.17 -17.44 8.22
C SER A 149 -22.26 -16.77 9.24
N LEU A 150 -22.09 -17.37 10.42
CA LEU A 150 -21.22 -16.81 11.47
C LEU A 150 -19.82 -17.40 11.42
N ARG A 151 -18.90 -16.79 12.16
CA ARG A 151 -17.56 -17.30 12.38
C ARG A 151 -17.62 -18.59 13.20
N HIS A 152 -16.74 -19.53 12.88
CA HIS A 152 -16.72 -20.85 13.53
C HIS A 152 -15.52 -21.02 14.49
N GLY A 153 -14.61 -20.06 14.53
CA GLY A 153 -13.48 -20.06 15.46
C GLY A 153 -12.35 -21.05 15.12
N GLY A 154 -12.39 -21.71 13.96
CA GLY A 154 -11.28 -22.53 13.52
C GLY A 154 -10.02 -21.69 13.30
N ASP A 155 -8.85 -22.26 13.58
CA ASP A 155 -7.57 -21.57 13.59
C ASP A 155 -6.40 -22.42 13.08
N LEU A 156 -5.20 -21.83 12.99
CA LEU A 156 -4.00 -22.52 12.53
C LEU A 156 -3.56 -23.65 13.49
N GLU A 157 -3.86 -23.52 14.77
CA GLU A 157 -3.55 -24.54 15.76
C GLU A 157 -4.46 -25.77 15.59
N GLY A 158 -5.72 -25.53 15.22
CA GLY A 158 -6.67 -26.58 14.88
C GLY A 158 -6.38 -27.30 13.56
N ILE A 159 -5.64 -26.67 12.66
CA ILE A 159 -5.19 -27.29 11.39
C ILE A 159 -3.97 -28.19 11.61
N ARG A 160 -3.11 -27.87 12.57
CA ARG A 160 -1.89 -28.62 12.88
C ARG A 160 -2.19 -29.95 13.55
#